data_abe8b9b1e1d1a12665c5a6a01ec1ff77
#
_entry.id   abe8b9b1e1d1a12665c5a6a01ec1ff77
#
_cell.length_a   1.000
_cell.length_b   1.000
_cell.length_c   1.000
_cell.angle_alpha   90.00
_cell.angle_beta   90.00
_cell.angle_gamma   90.00
#
_symmetry.space_group_name_H-M   'P 1'
#
loop_
_entity.id
_entity.type
_entity.pdbx_description
1 polymer ?
#
loop_
_entity_poly.entity_id
_entity_poly.type
_entity_poly.pdbx_seq_one_letter_code
_entity_poly.pdbx_strand_id
1 'polypeptide(L)'
;VSAALGDAMNVTSADLAYGQNEFAAAGLEMADCNTVKVPRVAAAPAALECKLWKVIELPKPETSGAGTAGAGVMVIGTITGIHIADETVKEGKIDITSYQPLARLGYMDYARISDVFAMARPARK
;
A
#
# COMPACT_ATOMS: atom_id res chain seq x y z
N VAL A 1 -3.06 -3.22 0.83
CA VAL A 1 -4.31 -3.03 1.59
C VAL A 1 -5.19 -4.24 1.36
N SER A 2 -5.73 -4.84 2.42
CA SER A 2 -6.72 -5.91 2.34
C SER A 2 -8.09 -5.37 1.91
N ALA A 3 -8.93 -6.24 1.34
CA ALA A 3 -10.30 -5.85 0.98
C ALA A 3 -11.11 -5.35 2.20
N ALA A 4 -10.87 -5.90 3.38
CA ALA A 4 -11.53 -5.48 4.62
C ALA A 4 -11.18 -4.04 5.04
N LEU A 5 -10.03 -3.52 4.63
CA LEU A 5 -9.58 -2.15 4.92
C LEU A 5 -9.87 -1.17 3.78
N GLY A 6 -10.62 -1.59 2.76
CA GLY A 6 -10.87 -0.77 1.56
C GLY A 6 -11.56 0.55 1.86
N ASP A 7 -12.63 0.53 2.65
CA ASP A 7 -13.39 1.72 3.00
C ASP A 7 -12.55 2.69 3.85
N ALA A 8 -11.83 2.17 4.84
CA ALA A 8 -10.93 2.98 5.66
C ALA A 8 -9.81 3.60 4.83
N MET A 9 -9.20 2.84 3.91
CA MET A 9 -8.22 3.36 2.96
C MET A 9 -8.82 4.48 2.10
N ASN A 10 -10.05 4.34 1.64
CA ASN A 10 -10.70 5.37 0.82
C ASN A 10 -10.92 6.66 1.63
N VAL A 11 -11.26 6.57 2.91
CA VAL A 11 -11.37 7.73 3.81
C VAL A 11 -10.03 8.46 3.94
N THR A 12 -8.90 7.75 4.04
CA THR A 12 -7.56 8.38 4.13
C THR A 12 -7.12 9.10 2.85
N SER A 13 -7.85 8.93 1.74
CA SER A 13 -7.57 9.64 0.49
C SER A 13 -8.23 11.02 0.39
N ALA A 14 -9.01 11.43 1.40
CA ALA A 14 -9.64 12.74 1.43
C ALA A 14 -8.61 13.85 1.71
N ASP A 15 -8.87 15.05 1.16
CA ASP A 15 -8.08 16.24 1.46
C ASP A 15 -8.37 16.70 2.91
N LEU A 16 -7.59 16.22 3.86
CA LEU A 16 -7.66 16.62 5.26
C LEU A 16 -6.86 17.91 5.48
N ALA A 17 -7.32 18.74 6.43
CA ALA A 17 -6.57 19.93 6.80
C ALA A 17 -5.21 19.54 7.42
N TYR A 18 -4.21 20.41 7.26
CA TYR A 18 -2.88 20.19 7.82
C TYR A 18 -2.95 19.95 9.34
N GLY A 19 -2.31 18.87 9.80
CA GLY A 19 -2.32 18.46 11.21
C GLY A 19 -3.47 17.55 11.62
N GLN A 20 -4.41 17.25 10.75
CA GLN A 20 -5.39 16.19 11.00
C GLN A 20 -4.76 14.80 10.84
N ASN A 21 -5.18 13.86 11.68
CA ASN A 21 -4.66 12.51 11.70
C ASN A 21 -5.57 11.58 10.88
N GLU A 22 -5.06 11.03 9.80
CA GLU A 22 -5.77 10.10 8.92
C GLU A 22 -6.21 8.82 9.63
N PHE A 23 -5.43 8.30 10.59
CA PHE A 23 -5.82 7.15 11.40
C PHE A 23 -7.12 7.43 12.15
N ALA A 24 -7.20 8.60 12.79
CA ALA A 24 -8.40 9.00 13.54
C ALA A 24 -9.59 9.21 12.60
N ALA A 25 -9.38 9.86 11.45
CA ALA A 25 -10.43 10.10 10.46
C ALA A 25 -11.01 8.80 9.89
N ALA A 26 -10.18 7.79 9.69
CA ALA A 26 -10.58 6.48 9.14
C ALA A 26 -10.96 5.45 10.22
N GLY A 27 -10.89 5.79 11.50
CA GLY A 27 -11.15 4.86 12.61
C GLY A 27 -10.14 3.71 12.67
N LEU A 28 -8.88 3.95 12.27
CA LEU A 28 -7.83 2.95 12.25
C LEU A 28 -6.98 3.01 13.51
N GLU A 29 -6.66 1.86 14.07
CA GLU A 29 -5.72 1.74 15.18
C GLU A 29 -4.27 1.73 14.68
N MET A 30 -3.40 2.38 15.45
CA MET A 30 -1.95 2.40 15.23
C MET A 30 -1.27 1.27 15.99
N ALA A 31 -0.26 0.65 15.38
CA ALA A 31 0.65 -0.25 16.05
C ALA A 31 2.09 0.21 15.83
N ASP A 32 2.95 -0.07 16.80
CA ASP A 32 4.36 0.28 16.74
C ASP A 32 5.09 -0.51 15.66
N CYS A 33 6.14 0.11 15.15
CA CYS A 33 7.14 -0.51 14.28
C CYS A 33 8.41 -0.84 15.08
N ASN A 34 9.21 -1.77 14.56
CA ASN A 34 10.44 -2.21 15.26
C ASN A 34 11.68 -1.40 14.84
N THR A 35 11.72 -0.91 13.60
CA THR A 35 12.92 -0.30 13.01
C THR A 35 12.73 1.16 12.62
N VAL A 36 11.50 1.66 12.63
CA VAL A 36 11.14 3.05 12.34
C VAL A 36 10.20 3.60 13.41
N LYS A 37 10.17 4.94 13.56
CA LYS A 37 9.33 5.61 14.57
C LYS A 37 7.89 5.85 14.11
N VAL A 38 7.62 5.74 12.81
CA VAL A 38 6.28 5.90 12.26
C VAL A 38 5.44 4.68 12.58
N PRO A 39 4.19 4.83 13.03
CA PRO A 39 3.31 3.69 13.28
C PRO A 39 2.85 3.05 11.98
N ARG A 40 2.40 1.81 12.07
CA ARG A 40 1.70 1.08 11.02
C ARG A 40 0.21 0.93 11.36
N VAL A 41 -0.60 0.60 10.38
CA VAL A 41 -2.01 0.20 10.62
C VAL A 41 -2.02 -1.15 11.35
N ALA A 42 -2.59 -1.20 12.54
CA ALA A 42 -2.61 -2.41 13.38
C ALA A 42 -3.28 -3.59 12.67
N ALA A 43 -4.41 -3.35 12.00
CA ALA A 43 -5.20 -4.37 11.30
C ALA A 43 -4.64 -4.77 9.91
N ALA A 44 -3.49 -4.22 9.50
CA ALA A 44 -2.90 -4.59 8.21
C ALA A 44 -2.31 -6.01 8.28
N PRO A 45 -2.71 -6.93 7.39
CA PRO A 45 -2.20 -8.31 7.38
C PRO A 45 -0.72 -8.40 7.02
N ALA A 46 -0.19 -7.40 6.35
CA ALA A 46 1.24 -7.25 6.09
C ALA A 46 1.61 -5.77 6.04
N ALA A 47 2.79 -5.42 6.57
CA ALA A 47 3.33 -4.07 6.53
C ALA A 47 4.85 -4.10 6.33
N LEU A 48 5.37 -3.12 5.60
CA LEU A 48 6.79 -2.92 5.36
C LEU A 48 7.25 -1.67 6.11
N GLU A 49 8.24 -1.83 6.97
CA GLU A 49 8.94 -0.70 7.60
C GLU A 49 10.04 -0.23 6.66
N CYS A 50 9.97 1.04 6.26
CA CYS A 50 10.88 1.60 5.27
C CYS A 50 11.57 2.85 5.78
N LYS A 51 12.85 2.99 5.45
CA LYS A 51 13.61 4.25 5.57
C LYS A 51 13.75 4.88 4.20
N LEU A 52 13.57 6.18 4.12
CA LEU A 52 13.73 6.92 2.87
C LEU A 52 15.13 6.68 2.29
N TRP A 53 15.16 6.22 1.04
CA TRP A 53 16.39 6.10 0.28
C TRP A 53 16.53 7.24 -0.74
N LYS A 54 15.46 7.50 -1.54
CA LYS A 54 15.54 8.50 -2.60
C LYS A 54 14.17 9.11 -2.92
N VAL A 55 14.19 10.39 -3.25
CA VAL A 55 13.05 11.11 -3.83
C VAL A 55 13.42 11.49 -5.27
N ILE A 56 12.54 11.22 -6.23
CA ILE A 56 12.72 11.53 -7.62
C ILE A 56 11.53 12.41 -8.07
N GLU A 57 11.81 13.62 -8.52
CA GLU A 57 10.80 14.46 -9.15
C GLU A 57 10.53 13.94 -10.55
N LEU A 58 9.25 13.73 -10.87
CA LEU A 58 8.83 13.31 -12.20
C LEU A 58 8.69 14.53 -13.12
N PRO A 59 8.99 14.37 -14.42
CA PRO A 59 8.84 15.46 -15.37
C PRO A 59 7.38 15.94 -15.43
N LYS A 60 7.20 17.25 -15.54
CA LYS A 60 5.87 17.82 -15.80
C LYS A 60 5.42 17.43 -17.20
N PRO A 61 4.15 17.03 -17.39
CA PRO A 61 3.62 16.82 -18.72
C PRO A 61 3.70 18.12 -19.53
N GLU A 62 4.13 18.06 -20.78
CA GLU A 62 4.20 19.22 -21.67
C GLU A 62 2.82 19.82 -22.00
N THR A 63 1.77 19.01 -21.93
CA THR A 63 0.39 19.41 -22.15
C THR A 63 -0.35 19.49 -20.82
N SER A 64 -0.42 20.69 -20.25
CA SER A 64 -1.24 20.96 -19.08
C SER A 64 -2.69 21.17 -19.50
N GLY A 65 -3.49 20.09 -19.56
CA GLY A 65 -4.95 20.23 -19.53
C GLY A 65 -5.40 20.67 -18.13
N ALA A 66 -6.50 21.41 -18.03
CA ALA A 66 -7.12 21.72 -16.74
C ALA A 66 -7.35 20.42 -15.95
N GLY A 67 -6.64 20.23 -14.83
CA GLY A 67 -6.70 19.03 -13.99
C GLY A 67 -5.41 18.22 -13.87
N THR A 68 -4.33 18.58 -14.57
CA THR A 68 -3.01 18.00 -14.28
C THR A 68 -2.46 18.62 -12.99
N ALA A 69 -2.58 17.88 -11.89
CA ALA A 69 -1.83 18.17 -10.68
C ALA A 69 -0.33 18.32 -11.04
N GLY A 70 0.40 19.12 -10.28
CA GLY A 70 1.81 19.41 -10.51
C GLY A 70 2.67 18.16 -10.72
N ALA A 71 3.94 18.32 -11.02
CA ALA A 71 4.88 17.21 -11.19
C ALA A 71 4.75 16.21 -10.03
N GLY A 72 4.50 14.95 -10.36
CA GLY A 72 4.45 13.88 -9.37
C GLY A 72 5.83 13.65 -8.76
N VAL A 73 5.87 13.08 -7.57
CA VAL A 73 7.11 12.70 -6.88
C VAL A 73 7.09 11.19 -6.64
N MET A 74 8.18 10.51 -6.98
CA MET A 74 8.39 9.11 -6.63
C MET A 74 9.27 9.03 -5.39
N VAL A 75 8.76 8.38 -4.34
CA VAL A 75 9.50 8.13 -3.11
C VAL A 75 9.92 6.67 -3.05
N ILE A 76 11.21 6.41 -2.86
CA ILE A 76 11.78 5.07 -2.77
C ILE A 76 12.34 4.88 -1.36
N GLY A 77 11.92 3.78 -0.71
CA GLY A 77 12.36 3.39 0.61
C GLY A 77 13.14 2.08 0.63
N THR A 78 14.11 1.97 1.53
CA THR A 78 14.77 0.70 1.86
C THR A 78 13.96 0.01 2.94
N ILE A 79 13.56 -1.24 2.70
CA ILE A 79 12.85 -2.07 3.67
C ILE A 79 13.81 -2.43 4.81
N THR A 80 13.42 -2.13 6.04
CA THR A 80 14.19 -2.40 7.27
C THR A 80 13.49 -3.37 8.21
N GLY A 81 12.18 -3.61 8.01
CA GLY A 81 11.38 -4.55 8.76
C GLY A 81 10.15 -4.99 7.95
N ILE A 82 9.66 -6.18 8.25
CA ILE A 82 8.46 -6.74 7.61
C ILE A 82 7.59 -7.33 8.71
N HIS A 83 6.33 -6.92 8.77
CA HIS A 83 5.29 -7.52 9.61
C HIS A 83 4.38 -8.37 8.73
N ILE A 84 4.08 -9.58 9.17
CA ILE A 84 3.15 -10.49 8.51
C ILE A 84 2.29 -11.11 9.60
N ALA A 85 0.98 -11.03 9.48
CA ALA A 85 0.05 -11.66 10.40
C ALA A 85 0.10 -13.18 10.25
N ASP A 86 0.27 -13.90 11.36
CA ASP A 86 0.49 -15.36 11.36
C ASP A 86 -0.64 -16.12 10.65
N GLU A 87 -1.88 -15.65 10.80
CA GLU A 87 -3.05 -16.25 10.15
C GLU A 87 -3.01 -16.17 8.61
N THR A 88 -2.16 -15.32 8.04
CA THR A 88 -1.98 -15.23 6.59
C THR A 88 -0.90 -16.17 6.05
N VAL A 89 -0.19 -16.86 6.94
CA VAL A 89 0.90 -17.76 6.53
C VAL A 89 0.37 -19.20 6.52
N LYS A 90 0.47 -19.85 5.35
CA LYS A 90 0.16 -21.27 5.17
C LYS A 90 1.36 -21.99 4.57
N GLU A 91 1.80 -23.07 5.20
CA GLU A 91 2.93 -23.89 4.72
C GLU A 91 4.19 -23.05 4.39
N GLY A 92 4.48 -22.03 5.24
CA GLY A 92 5.65 -21.15 5.06
C GLY A 92 5.53 -20.12 3.95
N LYS A 93 4.34 -19.94 3.36
CA LYS A 93 4.05 -18.95 2.33
C LYS A 93 2.90 -18.05 2.74
N ILE A 94 2.92 -16.82 2.24
CA ILE A 94 1.79 -15.90 2.43
C ILE A 94 0.64 -16.34 1.52
N ASP A 95 -0.51 -16.64 2.13
CA ASP A 95 -1.75 -16.88 1.42
C ASP A 95 -2.42 -15.55 1.05
N ILE A 96 -2.16 -15.09 -0.15
CA ILE A 96 -2.71 -13.83 -0.70
C ILE A 96 -4.24 -13.85 -0.70
N THR A 97 -4.86 -15.00 -0.92
CA THR A 97 -6.33 -15.11 -0.99
C THR A 97 -7.01 -14.94 0.36
N SER A 98 -6.28 -15.16 1.47
CA SER A 98 -6.81 -15.04 2.84
C SER A 98 -7.26 -13.61 3.18
N TYR A 99 -6.58 -12.58 2.67
CA TYR A 99 -6.90 -11.18 2.94
C TYR A 99 -7.28 -10.37 1.69
N GLN A 100 -7.27 -10.99 0.51
CA GLN A 100 -7.78 -10.43 -0.74
C GLN A 100 -7.28 -8.98 -0.98
N PRO A 101 -6.00 -8.76 -1.31
CA PRO A 101 -5.49 -7.41 -1.50
C PRO A 101 -6.24 -6.69 -2.62
N LEU A 102 -6.39 -5.38 -2.45
CA LEU A 102 -6.97 -4.49 -3.45
C LEU A 102 -5.91 -4.05 -4.45
N ALA A 103 -6.24 -4.12 -5.71
CA ALA A 103 -5.48 -3.52 -6.81
C ALA A 103 -6.23 -2.29 -7.32
N ARG A 104 -5.55 -1.14 -7.39
CA ARG A 104 -6.08 0.06 -8.03
C ARG A 104 -6.03 -0.12 -9.54
N LEU A 105 -7.16 0.10 -10.20
CA LEU A 105 -7.30 0.12 -11.65
C LEU A 105 -7.45 1.54 -12.18
N GLY A 106 -7.94 1.70 -13.39
CA GLY A 106 -8.25 3.01 -13.95
C GLY A 106 -9.50 3.64 -13.35
N TYR A 107 -9.62 4.96 -13.48
CA TYR A 107 -10.76 5.76 -12.99
C TYR A 107 -10.96 5.60 -11.47
N MET A 108 -12.11 5.12 -11.03
CA MET A 108 -12.44 4.84 -9.64
C MET A 108 -12.52 3.34 -9.33
N ASP A 109 -12.05 2.50 -10.26
CA ASP A 109 -12.20 1.06 -10.16
C ASP A 109 -11.09 0.44 -9.30
N TYR A 110 -11.46 -0.61 -8.59
CA TYR A 110 -10.58 -1.49 -7.83
C TYR A 110 -10.92 -2.94 -8.13
N ALA A 111 -9.93 -3.81 -8.10
CA ALA A 111 -10.11 -5.24 -8.12
C ALA A 111 -9.71 -5.87 -6.79
N ARG A 112 -10.38 -6.95 -6.41
CA ARG A 112 -9.98 -7.84 -5.34
C ARG A 112 -9.18 -9.00 -5.92
N ILE A 113 -8.03 -9.30 -5.35
CA ILE A 113 -7.27 -10.48 -5.73
C ILE A 113 -7.82 -11.65 -4.89
N SER A 114 -8.69 -12.46 -5.50
CA SER A 114 -9.33 -13.62 -4.86
C SER A 114 -8.84 -14.95 -5.43
N ASP A 115 -8.10 -14.91 -6.54
CA ASP A 115 -7.56 -16.09 -7.22
C ASP A 115 -6.09 -15.87 -7.58
N VAL A 116 -5.28 -16.92 -7.43
CA VAL A 116 -3.87 -16.92 -7.75
C VAL A 116 -3.49 -18.18 -8.50
N PHE A 117 -2.62 -18.06 -9.49
CA PHE A 117 -2.12 -19.19 -10.25
C PHE A 117 -0.60 -19.11 -10.40
N ALA A 118 0.03 -20.27 -10.53
CA ALA A 118 1.46 -20.36 -10.74
C ALA A 118 1.78 -20.51 -12.23
N MET A 119 2.82 -19.80 -12.68
CA MET A 119 3.39 -19.95 -14.01
C MET A 119 4.85 -20.39 -13.89
N ALA A 120 5.15 -21.57 -14.38
CA ALA A 120 6.53 -22.05 -14.43
C ALA A 120 7.34 -21.25 -15.48
N ARG A 121 8.56 -20.87 -15.10
CA ARG A 121 9.48 -20.24 -16.05
C ARG A 121 9.89 -21.28 -17.09
N PRO A 122 9.83 -20.99 -18.42
CA PRO A 122 10.33 -21.89 -19.45
C PRO A 122 11.81 -22.23 -19.21
N ALA A 123 12.17 -23.49 -19.44
CA ALA A 123 13.56 -23.89 -19.38
C ALA A 123 14.37 -23.16 -20.47
N ARG A 124 15.61 -22.78 -20.16
CA ARG A 124 16.53 -22.29 -21.18
C ARG A 124 16.78 -23.43 -22.19
N LYS A 125 16.59 -23.12 -23.46
CA LYS A 125 17.05 -24.01 -24.55
C LYS A 125 18.58 -23.93 -24.65
#